data_f8a2edcac2de0198439ac158311758af
#
_entry.id   f8a2edcac2de0198439ac158311758af
#
_cell.length_a   1.000
_cell.length_b   1.000
_cell.length_c   1.000
_cell.angle_alpha   90.00
_cell.angle_beta   90.00
_cell.angle_gamma   90.00
#
_symmetry.space_group_name_H-M   'P 1'
#
loop_
_entity.id
_entity.type
_entity.pdbx_description
1 polymer ?
#
loop_
_entity_poly.entity_id
_entity_poly.type
_entity_poly.pdbx_seq_one_letter_code
_entity_poly.pdbx_strand_id
1 'polypeptide(L)' 'MTSQPHAQSQGSHFFVLTVEKPGLASATSSGSYTPPPGATRLDAFNVLYAELTGSAPALNRANVVFFSLEPNQV' A
#
# COMPACT_ATOMS: atom_id res chain seq x y z
N MET A 1 5.79 25.98 14.69
CA MET A 1 5.83 25.29 14.43
C MET A 1 6.13 24.51 13.90
N THR A 2 6.13 24.12 13.93
CA THR A 2 6.42 23.34 13.56
C THR A 2 6.57 22.63 12.83
N SER A 3 6.61 22.38 12.64
CA SER A 3 6.78 21.77 12.05
C SER A 3 6.73 20.94 11.45
N GLN A 4 6.59 20.64 10.79
CA GLN A 4 6.46 19.75 10.27
C GLN A 4 7.30 18.81 10.13
N PRO A 5 7.60 18.36 10.57
CA PRO A 5 8.67 17.45 10.52
C PRO A 5 8.39 16.20 9.84
N HIS A 6 7.31 15.91 9.81
CA HIS A 6 6.97 14.72 9.32
C HIS A 6 7.11 14.61 7.93
N ALA A 7 7.21 15.61 7.27
CA ALA A 7 7.39 15.51 5.85
C ALA A 7 8.56 14.64 5.52
N GLN A 8 9.57 14.66 6.33
CA GLN A 8 10.67 13.86 5.94
C GLN A 8 10.55 12.41 6.30
N SER A 9 9.52 12.01 6.96
CA SER A 9 9.33 10.57 7.16
C SER A 9 8.48 9.92 6.10
N GLN A 10 8.10 10.64 5.06
CA GLN A 10 7.37 10.01 3.96
C GLN A 10 8.29 9.14 3.12
N GLY A 11 7.72 8.09 2.54
CA GLY A 11 8.45 7.22 1.65
C GLY A 11 8.63 7.80 0.26
N SER A 12 9.41 7.12 -0.54
CA SER A 12 9.76 7.57 -1.89
C SER A 12 8.62 7.42 -2.89
N HIS A 13 7.66 6.56 -2.60
CA HIS A 13 6.57 6.26 -3.51
C HIS A 13 5.24 6.41 -2.80
N PHE A 14 4.21 6.68 -3.59
CA PHE A 14 2.83 6.70 -3.11
C PHE A 14 2.11 5.53 -3.72
N PHE A 15 1.36 4.78 -2.89
CA PHE A 15 0.62 3.63 -3.38
C PHE A 15 -0.85 3.75 -3.05
N VAL A 16 -1.66 3.09 -3.87
CA VAL A 16 -3.07 2.84 -3.58
C VAL A 16 -3.33 1.38 -3.90
N LEU A 17 -3.92 0.66 -2.95
CA LEU A 17 -4.26 -0.75 -3.15
C LEU A 17 -5.68 -0.98 -2.67
N THR A 18 -6.53 -1.49 -3.56
CA THR A 18 -7.90 -1.85 -3.22
C THR A 18 -8.08 -3.34 -3.44
N VAL A 19 -8.62 -4.01 -2.45
CA VAL A 19 -8.93 -5.44 -2.51
C VAL A 19 -10.38 -5.66 -2.15
N GLU A 20 -10.93 -6.76 -2.64
CA GLU A 20 -12.32 -7.11 -2.40
C GLU A 20 -12.49 -8.61 -2.24
N LYS A 21 -13.25 -8.99 -1.23
CA LYS A 21 -13.72 -10.35 -1.06
C LYS A 21 -15.22 -10.29 -1.28
N PRO A 22 -15.72 -10.67 -2.46
CA PRO A 22 -17.13 -10.45 -2.81
C PRO A 22 -18.06 -11.02 -1.75
N GLY A 23 -19.04 -10.20 -1.33
CA GLY A 23 -20.01 -10.59 -0.34
C GLY A 23 -19.53 -10.54 1.09
N LEU A 24 -18.27 -10.24 1.34
CA LEU A 24 -17.72 -10.23 2.69
C LEU A 24 -17.11 -8.90 3.08
N ALA A 25 -16.18 -8.39 2.29
CA ALA A 25 -15.44 -7.19 2.68
C ALA A 25 -14.74 -6.56 1.49
N SER A 26 -14.45 -5.28 1.59
CA SER A 26 -13.53 -4.60 0.70
C SER A 26 -12.74 -3.60 1.51
N ALA A 27 -11.56 -3.24 1.02
CA ALA A 27 -10.71 -2.29 1.72
C ALA A 27 -9.77 -1.60 0.75
N THR A 28 -9.46 -0.35 1.04
CA THR A 28 -8.45 0.40 0.30
C THR A 28 -7.42 0.90 1.30
N SER A 29 -6.16 0.69 0.96
CA SER A 29 -5.03 1.24 1.71
C SER A 29 -4.27 2.18 0.81
N SER A 30 -3.81 3.28 1.34
CA SER A 30 -2.98 4.22 0.59
C SER A 30 -1.97 4.86 1.53
N GLY A 31 -0.87 5.30 0.96
CA GLY A 31 0.15 5.96 1.75
C GLY A 31 1.48 5.96 1.03
N SER A 32 2.52 6.30 1.75
CA SER A 32 3.85 6.30 1.16
C SER A 32 4.58 5.01 1.54
N TYR A 33 5.53 4.62 0.69
CA TYR A 33 6.29 3.39 0.86
C TYR A 33 7.64 3.55 0.18
N THR A 34 8.67 3.05 0.83
CA THR A 34 10.01 3.06 0.23
C THR A 34 10.43 1.62 -0.01
N PRO A 35 10.40 1.17 -1.28
CA PRO A 35 10.86 -0.18 -1.58
C PRO A 35 12.34 -0.32 -1.27
N PRO A 36 12.78 -1.50 -0.82
CA PRO A 36 14.20 -1.74 -0.62
C PRO A 36 14.96 -1.61 -1.94
N PRO A 37 16.26 -1.28 -1.90
CA PRO A 37 17.06 -1.22 -3.12
C PRO A 37 16.95 -2.51 -3.91
N GLY A 38 16.75 -2.39 -5.21
CA GLY A 38 16.63 -3.55 -6.08
C GLY A 38 15.26 -4.19 -6.13
N ALA A 39 14.32 -3.74 -5.32
CA ALA A 39 12.98 -4.30 -5.34
C ALA A 39 12.25 -3.93 -6.62
N THR A 40 11.46 -4.86 -7.11
CA THR A 40 10.60 -4.61 -8.26
C THR A 40 9.24 -4.11 -7.79
N ARG A 41 8.41 -3.68 -8.76
CA ARG A 41 7.05 -3.31 -8.43
C ARG A 41 6.28 -4.49 -7.88
N LEU A 42 6.53 -5.68 -8.40
CA LEU A 42 5.88 -6.88 -7.89
C LEU A 42 6.27 -7.16 -6.44
N ASP A 43 7.55 -6.98 -6.10
CA ASP A 43 8.00 -7.17 -4.72
C ASP A 43 7.27 -6.23 -3.79
N ALA A 44 7.14 -4.96 -4.18
CA ALA A 44 6.43 -3.96 -3.39
C ALA A 44 4.95 -4.33 -3.24
N PHE A 45 4.32 -4.77 -4.34
CA PHE A 45 2.93 -5.18 -4.29
C PHE A 45 2.74 -6.32 -3.29
N ASN A 46 3.62 -7.31 -3.32
CA ASN A 46 3.47 -8.46 -2.43
C ASN A 46 3.52 -8.06 -0.96
N VAL A 47 4.40 -7.12 -0.60
CA VAL A 47 4.49 -6.62 0.76
C VAL A 47 3.21 -5.88 1.15
N LEU A 48 2.76 -4.97 0.29
CA LEU A 48 1.59 -4.14 0.58
C LEU A 48 0.32 -4.98 0.64
N TYR A 49 0.20 -5.96 -0.25
CA TYR A 49 -0.95 -6.86 -0.25
C TYR A 49 -0.98 -7.69 1.04
N ALA A 50 0.17 -8.23 1.44
CA ALA A 50 0.23 -9.03 2.67
C ALA A 50 -0.14 -8.19 3.89
N GLU A 51 0.28 -6.94 3.95
CA GLU A 51 -0.06 -6.07 5.06
C GLU A 51 -1.55 -5.78 5.11
N LEU A 52 -2.14 -5.45 3.96
CA LEU A 52 -3.57 -5.12 3.93
C LEU A 52 -4.43 -6.32 4.24
N THR A 53 -4.17 -7.46 3.58
CA THR A 53 -5.00 -8.65 3.80
C THR A 53 -4.76 -9.27 5.16
N GLY A 54 -3.60 -9.05 5.76
CA GLY A 54 -3.32 -9.50 7.11
C GLY A 54 -3.97 -8.66 8.19
N SER A 55 -4.51 -7.50 7.84
CA SER A 55 -5.12 -6.60 8.83
C SER A 55 -6.49 -7.09 9.30
N ALA A 56 -7.15 -7.97 8.54
CA ALA A 56 -8.47 -8.49 8.92
C ALA A 56 -8.68 -9.86 8.29
N PRO A 57 -9.22 -10.83 9.05
CA PRO A 57 -9.44 -12.17 8.52
C PRO A 57 -10.36 -12.21 7.31
N ALA A 58 -11.32 -11.28 7.23
CA ALA A 58 -12.26 -11.26 6.12
C ALA A 58 -11.60 -10.93 4.79
N LEU A 59 -10.37 -10.39 4.82
CA LEU A 59 -9.64 -10.03 3.60
C LEU A 59 -8.70 -11.14 3.15
N ASN A 60 -8.67 -12.27 3.82
CA ASN A 60 -7.77 -13.36 3.45
C ASN A 60 -8.03 -13.78 2.01
N ARG A 61 -7.01 -13.75 1.18
CA ARG A 61 -7.08 -14.09 -0.24
C ARG A 61 -8.03 -13.19 -1.04
N ALA A 62 -8.18 -11.95 -0.59
CA ALA A 62 -9.05 -11.01 -1.30
C ALA A 62 -8.52 -10.74 -2.70
N ASN A 63 -9.44 -10.48 -3.63
CA ASN A 63 -9.10 -10.14 -5.01
C ASN A 63 -8.56 -8.74 -5.09
N VAL A 64 -7.57 -8.53 -5.97
CA VAL A 64 -7.05 -7.19 -6.21
C VAL A 64 -7.95 -6.50 -7.22
N VAL A 65 -8.49 -5.35 -6.81
CA VAL A 65 -9.33 -4.55 -7.67
C VAL A 65 -8.51 -3.44 -8.34
N PHE A 66 -7.56 -2.87 -7.61
CA PHE A 66 -6.75 -1.78 -8.14
C PHE A 66 -5.44 -1.70 -7.37
N PHE A 67 -4.37 -1.40 -8.08
CA PHE A 67 -3.07 -1.14 -7.45
C PHE A 67 -2.32 -0.12 -8.26
N SER A 68 -1.76 0.88 -7.58
CA SER A 68 -0.83 1.80 -8.21
C SER A 68 0.35 2.04 -7.27
N LEU A 69 1.50 2.29 -7.87
CA LEU A 69 2.72 2.62 -7.14
C LEU A 69 3.47 3.61 -8.01
N GLU A 70 3.51 4.86 -7.57
CA GLU A 70 4.08 5.96 -8.34
C GLU A 70 5.06 6.72 -7.47
N PRO A 71 5.99 7.48 -8.09
CA PRO A 71 6.86 8.34 -7.30
C PRO A 71 6.03 9.28 -6.45
N ASN A 72 6.46 9.47 -5.20
CA ASN A 72 5.75 10.35 -4.28
C ASN A 72 6.06 11.82 -4.55
N GLN A 73 7.04 12.09 -5.38
CA GLN A 73 7.42 13.45 -5.71
C GLN A 73 6.73 13.90 -6.98
N VAL A 74 6.12 15.07 -6.94
CA VAL A 74 5.41 15.61 -8.11
C VAL A 74 6.30 16.52 -8.96
#